data_cce56d917aea0a7c60d3f3ae13330406
#
_entry.id   cce56d917aea0a7c60d3f3ae13330406
#
_cell.length_a   1.000
_cell.length_b   1.000
_cell.length_c   1.000
_cell.angle_alpha   90.00
_cell.angle_beta   90.00
_cell.angle_gamma   90.00
#
_symmetry.space_group_name_H-M   'P 1'
#
loop_
_entity.id
_entity.type
_entity.pdbx_description
1 polymer ?
#
loop_
_entity_poly.entity_id
_entity_poly.type
_entity_poly.pdbx_seq_one_letter_code
_entity_poly.pdbx_strand_id
1 'polypeptide(L)'
;MEFSLFAHMERIDEEQSQKRLYDEFVELCQIADRSGFKTIWNGEHHGMNFTIAPNPFVNLTDLANKTDNVRLGTGTIIAPFWHPIKLAEEAAMTDIISGGRLELGIARGAYS
;
A
#
# COMPACT_ATOMS: atom_id res chain seq x y z
N MET A 1 -19.38 -12.84 4.66
CA MET A 1 -17.93 -13.14 4.52
C MET A 1 -17.23 -11.91 3.98
N GLU A 2 -16.10 -11.54 4.56
CA GLU A 2 -15.33 -10.39 4.14
C GLU A 2 -14.08 -10.83 3.40
N PHE A 3 -13.77 -10.17 2.30
CA PHE A 3 -12.56 -10.41 1.53
C PHE A 3 -11.67 -9.17 1.56
N SER A 4 -10.37 -9.40 1.59
CA SER A 4 -9.36 -8.35 1.47
C SER A 4 -8.37 -8.72 0.37
N LEU A 5 -7.75 -7.71 -0.21
CA LEU A 5 -6.75 -7.88 -1.24
C LEU A 5 -5.37 -7.56 -0.65
N PHE A 6 -4.43 -8.49 -0.77
CA PHE A 6 -3.02 -8.24 -0.48
C PHE A 6 -2.31 -8.07 -1.81
N ALA A 7 -1.95 -6.86 -2.14
CA ALA A 7 -1.42 -6.54 -3.45
C ALA A 7 0.06 -6.21 -3.41
N HIS A 8 0.84 -6.94 -4.19
CA HIS A 8 2.24 -6.64 -4.46
C HIS A 8 2.37 -6.05 -5.86
N MET A 9 3.23 -5.05 -6.01
CA MET A 9 3.57 -4.49 -7.31
C MET A 9 4.81 -5.20 -7.84
N GLU A 10 4.66 -6.45 -8.25
CA GLU A 10 5.77 -7.27 -8.73
C GLU A 10 5.99 -7.09 -10.23
N ARG A 11 7.22 -6.77 -10.60
CA ARG A 11 7.66 -6.74 -11.99
C ARG A 11 8.16 -8.13 -12.37
N ILE A 12 7.28 -8.96 -12.91
CA ILE A 12 7.63 -10.29 -13.38
C ILE A 12 8.49 -10.20 -14.65
N ASP A 13 8.18 -9.23 -15.50
CA ASP A 13 8.93 -8.91 -16.71
C ASP A 13 9.73 -7.63 -16.50
N GLU A 14 11.06 -7.71 -16.56
CA GLU A 14 11.94 -6.55 -16.36
C GLU A 14 11.75 -5.46 -17.42
N GLU A 15 11.20 -5.83 -18.58
CA GLU A 15 10.89 -4.88 -19.66
C GLU A 15 9.58 -4.12 -19.42
N GLN A 16 8.76 -4.57 -18.48
CA GLN A 16 7.52 -3.88 -18.13
C GLN A 16 7.85 -2.52 -17.50
N SER A 17 7.22 -1.46 -17.97
CA SER A 17 7.43 -0.15 -17.38
C SER A 17 6.84 -0.10 -15.95
N GLN A 18 7.53 0.60 -15.06
CA GLN A 18 7.06 0.79 -13.69
C GLN A 18 5.74 1.55 -13.67
N LYS A 19 5.59 2.53 -14.54
CA LYS A 19 4.35 3.32 -14.64
C LYS A 19 3.16 2.44 -15.02
N ARG A 20 3.33 1.56 -16.00
CA ARG A 20 2.27 0.64 -16.40
C ARG A 20 1.92 -0.33 -15.28
N LEU A 21 2.93 -0.87 -14.59
CA LEU A 21 2.71 -1.76 -13.45
C LEU A 21 1.89 -1.06 -12.37
N TYR A 22 2.24 0.19 -12.07
CA TYR A 22 1.51 0.97 -11.07
C TYR A 22 0.07 1.26 -11.50
N ASP A 23 -0.14 1.61 -12.76
CA ASP A 23 -1.49 1.88 -13.29
C ASP A 23 -2.38 0.61 -13.23
N GLU A 24 -1.82 -0.55 -13.54
CA GLU A 24 -2.52 -1.83 -13.42
C GLU A 24 -2.87 -2.15 -11.96
N PHE A 25 -1.94 -1.86 -11.04
CA PHE A 25 -2.19 -2.01 -9.61
C PHE A 25 -3.36 -1.12 -9.15
N VAL A 26 -3.38 0.14 -9.57
CA VAL A 26 -4.47 1.07 -9.24
C VAL A 26 -5.80 0.55 -9.78
N GLU A 27 -5.82 0.07 -11.02
CA GLU A 27 -7.03 -0.47 -11.62
C GLU A 27 -7.56 -1.67 -10.84
N LEU A 28 -6.69 -2.59 -10.44
CA LEU A 28 -7.05 -3.73 -9.61
C LEU A 28 -7.67 -3.28 -8.28
N CYS A 29 -7.06 -2.28 -7.64
CA CYS A 29 -7.56 -1.74 -6.37
C CYS A 29 -8.93 -1.06 -6.53
N GLN A 30 -9.15 -0.37 -7.65
CA GLN A 30 -10.45 0.22 -7.94
C GLN A 30 -11.53 -0.84 -8.17
N ILE A 31 -11.17 -1.95 -8.81
CA ILE A 31 -12.09 -3.09 -8.97
C ILE A 31 -12.43 -3.67 -7.59
N ALA A 32 -11.45 -3.87 -6.72
CA ALA A 32 -11.67 -4.36 -5.37
C ALA A 32 -12.58 -3.44 -4.57
N ASP A 33 -12.39 -2.13 -4.68
CA ASP A 33 -13.23 -1.12 -4.01
C ASP A 33 -14.69 -1.23 -4.47
N ARG A 34 -14.92 -1.28 -5.77
CA ARG A 34 -16.28 -1.39 -6.32
C ARG A 34 -16.94 -2.74 -6.03
N SER A 35 -16.13 -3.77 -5.83
CA SER A 35 -16.62 -5.13 -5.57
C SER A 35 -16.90 -5.41 -4.10
N GLY A 36 -16.72 -4.42 -3.22
CA GLY A 36 -17.03 -4.57 -1.80
C GLY A 36 -15.95 -5.24 -0.97
N PHE A 37 -14.71 -5.28 -1.44
CA PHE A 37 -13.58 -5.76 -0.64
C PHE A 37 -13.39 -4.86 0.57
N LYS A 38 -13.03 -5.45 1.71
CA LYS A 38 -12.89 -4.71 2.96
C LYS A 38 -11.65 -3.85 3.00
N THR A 39 -10.49 -4.43 2.71
CA THR A 39 -9.19 -3.76 2.85
C THR A 39 -8.26 -4.14 1.70
N ILE A 40 -7.48 -3.16 1.27
CA ILE A 40 -6.33 -3.38 0.38
C ILE A 40 -5.08 -3.24 1.24
N TRP A 41 -4.27 -4.29 1.28
CA TRP A 41 -3.01 -4.32 2.02
C TRP A 41 -1.84 -4.15 1.07
N ASN A 42 -0.94 -3.23 1.39
CA ASN A 42 0.23 -2.95 0.58
C ASN A 42 1.49 -2.97 1.47
N GLY A 43 2.55 -3.64 1.01
CA GLY A 43 3.76 -3.82 1.79
C GLY A 43 4.83 -2.77 1.54
N GLU A 44 5.91 -2.89 2.27
CA GLU A 44 7.11 -2.06 2.13
C GLU A 44 8.29 -2.92 1.69
N HIS A 45 8.95 -2.53 0.60
CA HIS A 45 10.08 -3.26 0.04
C HIS A 45 11.16 -2.31 -0.44
N HIS A 46 12.41 -2.65 -0.17
CA HIS A 46 13.58 -1.83 -0.48
C HIS A 46 14.64 -2.63 -1.23
N GLY A 47 15.33 -1.97 -2.16
CA GLY A 47 16.47 -2.56 -2.86
C GLY A 47 16.13 -3.71 -3.77
N MET A 48 14.91 -3.79 -4.26
CA MET A 48 14.44 -4.86 -5.13
C MET A 48 13.96 -4.31 -6.46
N ASN A 49 14.38 -4.95 -7.56
CA ASN A 49 13.93 -4.55 -8.88
C ASN A 49 12.53 -5.04 -9.22
N PHE A 50 12.07 -6.10 -8.58
CA PHE A 50 10.78 -6.70 -8.94
C PHE A 50 9.59 -6.12 -8.16
N THR A 51 9.84 -5.29 -7.15
CA THR A 51 8.76 -4.68 -6.36
C THR A 51 9.01 -3.18 -6.19
N ILE A 52 8.02 -2.37 -6.54
CA ILE A 52 8.11 -0.91 -6.46
C ILE A 52 7.25 -0.37 -5.32
N ALA A 53 7.67 -0.63 -4.09
CA ALA A 53 6.89 -0.26 -2.90
C ALA A 53 7.79 0.24 -1.76
N PRO A 54 8.55 1.33 -1.97
CA PRO A 54 9.46 1.81 -0.91
C PRO A 54 8.74 2.50 0.23
N ASN A 55 7.54 3.04 0.01
CA ASN A 55 6.77 3.73 1.04
C ASN A 55 5.28 3.48 0.83
N PRO A 56 4.67 2.58 1.62
CA PRO A 56 3.25 2.26 1.47
C PRO A 56 2.32 3.46 1.64
N PHE A 57 2.69 4.45 2.44
CA PHE A 57 1.84 5.62 2.63
C PHE A 57 1.69 6.44 1.35
N VAL A 58 2.73 6.49 0.50
CA VAL A 58 2.63 7.16 -0.79
C VAL A 58 1.61 6.47 -1.68
N ASN A 59 1.67 5.14 -1.76
CA ASN A 59 0.73 4.35 -2.56
C ASN A 59 -0.69 4.48 -2.02
N LEU A 60 -0.85 4.37 -0.70
CA LEU A 60 -2.17 4.39 -0.08
C LEU A 60 -2.84 5.76 -0.15
N THR A 61 -2.07 6.86 -0.08
CA THR A 61 -2.65 8.19 -0.27
C THR A 61 -3.13 8.41 -1.70
N ASP A 62 -2.42 7.87 -2.69
CA ASP A 62 -2.89 7.89 -4.06
C ASP A 62 -4.18 7.09 -4.21
N LEU A 63 -4.21 5.87 -3.65
CA LEU A 63 -5.41 5.04 -3.67
C LEU A 63 -6.59 5.69 -2.93
N ALA A 64 -6.32 6.42 -1.85
CA ALA A 64 -7.37 7.12 -1.10
C ALA A 64 -8.15 8.09 -1.99
N ASN A 65 -7.46 8.73 -2.95
CA ASN A 65 -8.07 9.66 -3.88
C ASN A 65 -8.68 9.00 -5.12
N LYS A 66 -8.50 7.69 -5.27
CA LYS A 66 -8.96 6.92 -6.42
C LYS A 66 -9.98 5.83 -6.06
N THR A 67 -10.32 5.73 -4.78
CA THR A 67 -11.28 4.77 -4.24
C THR A 67 -12.23 5.47 -3.29
N ASP A 68 -13.34 4.83 -2.94
CA ASP A 68 -14.37 5.45 -2.11
C ASP A 68 -14.57 4.78 -0.75
N ASN A 69 -14.56 3.46 -0.69
CA ASN A 69 -15.01 2.72 0.47
C ASN A 69 -13.97 1.79 1.10
N VAL A 70 -13.11 1.21 0.29
CA VAL A 70 -12.16 0.20 0.75
C VAL A 70 -11.19 0.79 1.77
N ARG A 71 -10.89 0.02 2.82
CA ARG A 71 -9.88 0.41 3.79
C ARG A 71 -8.48 0.19 3.19
N LEU A 72 -7.53 0.96 3.66
CA LEU A 72 -6.19 1.03 3.08
C LEU A 72 -5.17 0.65 4.16
N GLY A 73 -4.52 -0.49 4.00
CA GLY A 73 -3.68 -1.06 5.03
C GLY A 73 -2.22 -1.18 4.64
N THR A 74 -1.34 -0.99 5.63
CA THR A 74 0.07 -1.32 5.47
C THR A 74 0.31 -2.77 5.91
N GLY A 75 0.76 -3.57 5.01
CA GLY A 75 1.04 -4.96 5.29
C GLY A 75 2.47 -5.35 4.89
N THR A 76 3.45 -4.90 5.60
CA THR A 76 3.49 -4.04 6.78
C THR A 76 4.46 -2.89 6.59
N ILE A 77 4.45 -1.92 7.52
CA ILE A 77 5.56 -0.97 7.68
C ILE A 77 6.71 -1.73 8.35
N ILE A 78 7.92 -1.58 7.82
CA ILE A 78 9.13 -2.16 8.41
C ILE A 78 9.72 -1.14 9.40
N ALA A 79 9.28 -1.22 10.65
CA ALA A 79 9.55 -0.20 11.66
C ALA A 79 11.02 0.20 11.80
N PRO A 80 12.02 -0.71 11.73
CA PRO A 80 13.43 -0.32 11.86
C PRO A 80 13.94 0.67 10.80
N PHE A 81 13.26 0.80 9.67
CA PHE A 81 13.64 1.77 8.64
C PHE A 81 13.06 3.18 8.87
N TRP A 82 12.28 3.35 9.93
CA TRP A 82 11.56 4.59 10.15
C TRP A 82 11.99 5.30 11.43
N HIS A 83 12.13 6.61 11.35
CA HIS A 83 12.16 7.41 12.55
C HIS A 83 10.74 7.39 13.16
N PRO A 84 10.58 7.15 14.47
CA PRO A 84 9.25 7.03 15.09
C PRO A 84 8.34 8.24 14.85
N ILE A 85 8.89 9.44 14.87
CA ILE A 85 8.11 10.66 14.63
C ILE A 85 7.60 10.69 13.18
N LYS A 86 8.46 10.35 12.22
CA LYS A 86 8.09 10.30 10.81
C LYS A 86 7.00 9.27 10.55
N LEU A 87 7.15 8.11 11.15
CA LEU A 87 6.15 7.05 11.02
C LEU A 87 4.78 7.51 11.54
N ALA A 88 4.76 8.08 12.74
CA ALA A 88 3.52 8.55 13.36
C ALA A 88 2.86 9.66 12.53
N GLU A 89 3.66 10.62 12.06
CA GLU A 89 3.14 11.74 11.28
C GLU A 89 2.61 11.32 9.91
N GLU A 90 3.33 10.44 9.19
CA GLU A 90 2.88 9.98 7.89
C GLU A 90 1.65 9.08 8.00
N ALA A 91 1.58 8.24 9.03
CA ALA A 91 0.38 7.46 9.30
C ALA A 91 -0.82 8.36 9.57
N ALA A 92 -0.64 9.38 10.41
CA ALA A 92 -1.71 10.33 10.73
C ALA A 92 -2.19 11.07 9.48
N MET A 93 -1.27 11.56 8.64
CA MET A 93 -1.63 12.25 7.39
C MET A 93 -2.37 11.32 6.42
N THR A 94 -1.92 10.08 6.29
CA THR A 94 -2.59 9.10 5.43
C THR A 94 -4.01 8.84 5.92
N ASP A 95 -4.21 8.74 7.23
CA ASP A 95 -5.53 8.55 7.81
C ASP A 95 -6.44 9.75 7.54
N ILE A 96 -5.92 10.96 7.70
CA ILE A 96 -6.68 12.19 7.41
C ILE A 96 -7.06 12.23 5.91
N ILE A 97 -6.10 12.01 5.02
CA ILE A 97 -6.34 12.08 3.57
C ILE A 97 -7.36 11.02 3.12
N SER A 98 -7.31 9.84 3.73
CA SER A 98 -8.22 8.73 3.39
C SER A 98 -9.58 8.82 4.05
N GLY A 99 -9.82 9.85 4.87
CA GLY A 99 -11.09 9.96 5.60
C GLY A 99 -11.26 8.89 6.67
N GLY A 100 -10.17 8.51 7.35
CA GLY A 100 -10.20 7.53 8.43
C GLY A 100 -10.18 6.07 7.96
N ARG A 101 -9.73 5.81 6.73
CA ARG A 101 -9.72 4.45 6.17
C ARG A 101 -8.40 3.70 6.38
N LEU A 102 -7.44 4.28 7.09
CA LEU A 102 -6.13 3.64 7.29
C LEU A 102 -6.21 2.49 8.28
N GLU A 103 -5.58 1.36 7.91
CA GLU A 103 -5.27 0.24 8.80
C GLU A 103 -3.75 0.16 8.90
N LEU A 104 -3.19 0.35 10.09
CA LEU A 104 -1.75 0.39 10.26
C LEU A 104 -1.21 -0.95 10.77
N GLY A 105 -0.49 -1.65 9.89
CA GLY A 105 0.25 -2.86 10.23
C GLY A 105 1.74 -2.55 10.33
N ILE A 106 2.38 -2.99 11.40
CA ILE A 106 3.81 -2.73 11.68
C ILE A 106 4.49 -4.03 12.00
N ALA A 107 5.70 -4.22 11.45
CA ALA A 107 6.53 -5.37 11.75
C ALA A 107 8.00 -4.96 11.81
N ARG A 108 8.82 -5.88 12.29
CA ARG A 108 10.26 -5.65 12.31
C ARG A 108 10.92 -5.95 10.96
N GLY A 109 10.22 -6.64 10.06
CA GLY A 109 10.73 -7.08 8.77
C GLY A 109 11.24 -8.53 8.80
N ALA A 110 11.29 -9.14 7.61
CA ALA A 110 11.70 -10.54 7.44
C ALA A 110 13.20 -10.69 7.23
N TYR A 111 13.89 -9.64 6.83
CA TYR A 111 15.32 -9.66 6.51
C TYR A 111 16.06 -8.68 7.42
N SER A 112 17.10 -9.16 8.03
CA SER A 112 17.96 -8.36 8.89
C SER A 112 19.15 -7.81 8.13
#